data_915fa7dca036c2842832ef88aa16ad6a
#
_entry.id   915fa7dca036c2842832ef88aa16ad6a
#
_cell.length_a   1.000
_cell.length_b   1.000
_cell.length_c   1.000
_cell.angle_alpha   90.00
_cell.angle_beta   90.00
_cell.angle_gamma   90.00
#
_symmetry.space_group_name_H-M   'P 1'
#
loop_
_entity.id
_entity.type
_entity.pdbx_description
1 polymer ?
#
loop_
_entity_poly.entity_id
_entity_poly.type
_entity_poly.pdbx_seq_one_letter_code
_entity_poly.pdbx_strand_id
1 'polypeptide(L)'
;MEKLEVKGLNHHFGFTEILQDINFTLNKGEVLSVVGPSGGGKTTLLHLCADLLDVEEGSVKNTFLSSSFAFQDARLLPWKSVIDNIVLGLLAKGEKKESAIEKSKEIALKFGLEESDFDKFPKDLSGGMRQRVSFARALVVQPSLLFLDEPFSALDIGLKKELQAILIDMISKKEISILFITHDLMEAIRLSDEILLLKADPGHIIKKFKYDLPQEQRDDKFVYNESAKILQDEAIIDTFELELK
;
A
#
# COMPACT_ATOMS: atom_id res chain seq x y z
N MET A 1 -4.73 21.38 5.66
CA MET A 1 -4.21 20.48 4.60
C MET A 1 -4.43 19.05 5.02
N GLU A 2 -4.88 18.18 4.10
CA GLU A 2 -5.04 16.75 4.38
C GLU A 2 -3.66 16.12 4.60
N LYS A 3 -3.53 15.37 5.68
CA LYS A 3 -2.30 14.64 6.04
C LYS A 3 -2.59 13.49 6.99
N LEU A 4 -1.69 12.52 7.01
CA LEU A 4 -1.55 11.51 8.06
C LEU A 4 -0.31 11.88 8.87
N GLU A 5 -0.48 12.12 10.16
CA GLU A 5 0.61 12.49 11.07
C GLU A 5 0.70 11.46 12.20
N VAL A 6 1.87 10.86 12.36
CA VAL A 6 2.20 9.88 13.41
C VAL A 6 3.27 10.48 14.31
N LYS A 7 3.02 10.49 15.63
CA LYS A 7 3.93 11.08 16.62
C LYS A 7 4.06 10.20 17.85
N GLY A 8 5.33 9.84 18.16
CA GLY A 8 5.70 9.09 19.35
C GLY A 8 4.91 7.79 19.49
N LEU A 9 4.59 7.13 18.36
CA LEU A 9 3.75 5.94 18.38
C LEU A 9 4.55 4.75 18.90
N ASN A 10 4.08 4.17 20.03
CA ASN A 10 4.52 2.90 20.58
C ASN A 10 3.39 1.88 20.51
N HIS A 11 3.71 0.61 20.36
CA HIS A 11 2.71 -0.45 20.36
C HIS A 11 3.27 -1.77 20.90
N HIS A 12 2.45 -2.46 21.68
CA HIS A 12 2.79 -3.74 22.32
C HIS A 12 1.72 -4.78 22.03
N PHE A 13 2.13 -6.04 21.91
CA PHE A 13 1.21 -7.17 22.04
C PHE A 13 1.57 -7.93 23.33
N GLY A 14 0.74 -7.75 24.36
CA GLY A 14 1.03 -8.24 25.70
C GLY A 14 2.31 -7.60 26.27
N PHE A 15 3.34 -8.41 26.50
CA PHE A 15 4.64 -7.91 27.01
C PHE A 15 5.69 -7.65 25.90
N THR A 16 5.33 -7.89 24.66
CA THR A 16 6.27 -7.73 23.53
C THR A 16 6.09 -6.38 22.89
N GLU A 17 7.10 -5.54 22.93
CA GLU A 17 7.15 -4.26 22.23
C GLU A 17 7.34 -4.52 20.72
N ILE A 18 6.41 -4.01 19.93
CA ILE A 18 6.41 -4.20 18.47
C ILE A 18 6.91 -2.96 17.76
N LEU A 19 6.49 -1.76 18.23
CA LEU A 19 6.87 -0.48 17.65
C LEU A 19 7.32 0.46 18.75
N GLN A 20 8.38 1.22 18.46
CA GLN A 20 8.97 2.18 19.38
C GLN A 20 9.20 3.52 18.70
N ASP A 21 8.66 4.60 19.29
CA ASP A 21 8.86 6.01 18.91
C ASP A 21 8.74 6.28 17.40
N ILE A 22 7.68 5.79 16.77
CA ILE A 22 7.45 6.01 15.34
C ILE A 22 6.97 7.43 15.09
N ASN A 23 7.68 8.14 14.20
CA ASN A 23 7.43 9.54 13.86
C ASN A 23 7.54 9.78 12.36
N PHE A 24 6.42 10.16 11.70
CA PHE A 24 6.41 10.59 10.30
C PHE A 24 5.14 11.38 9.95
N THR A 25 5.18 12.02 8.78
CA THR A 25 4.01 12.70 8.19
C THR A 25 3.93 12.35 6.71
N LEU A 26 2.73 12.00 6.25
CA LEU A 26 2.39 11.83 4.84
C LEU A 26 1.42 12.95 4.46
N ASN A 27 1.80 13.80 3.53
CA ASN A 27 0.94 14.88 3.05
C ASN A 27 0.11 14.45 1.84
N LYS A 28 -0.93 15.24 1.53
CA LYS A 28 -1.77 15.00 0.36
C LYS A 28 -0.94 14.99 -0.94
N GLY A 29 -1.19 13.97 -1.77
CA GLY A 29 -0.53 13.78 -3.06
C GLY A 29 0.87 13.19 -2.95
N GLU A 30 1.30 12.77 -1.75
CA GLU A 30 2.57 12.08 -1.54
C GLU A 30 2.37 10.57 -1.42
N VAL A 31 3.43 9.84 -1.75
CA VAL A 31 3.55 8.39 -1.54
C VAL A 31 4.69 8.11 -0.58
N LEU A 32 4.37 7.44 0.51
CA LEU A 32 5.33 7.04 1.53
C LEU A 32 5.34 5.53 1.66
N SER A 33 6.52 4.93 1.65
CA SER A 33 6.68 3.50 1.92
C SER A 33 7.44 3.24 3.21
N VAL A 34 7.13 2.12 3.86
CA VAL A 34 7.88 1.57 4.98
C VAL A 34 8.52 0.27 4.54
N VAL A 35 9.84 0.22 4.58
CA VAL A 35 10.65 -0.93 4.19
C VAL A 35 11.38 -1.46 5.41
N GLY A 36 11.48 -2.77 5.53
CA GLY A 36 12.17 -3.43 6.63
C GLY A 36 11.99 -4.95 6.61
N PRO A 37 12.66 -5.69 7.50
CA PRO A 37 12.61 -7.15 7.54
C PRO A 37 11.20 -7.66 7.91
N SER A 38 10.96 -8.94 7.60
CA SER A 38 9.74 -9.63 8.03
C SER A 38 9.68 -9.68 9.56
N GLY A 39 8.47 -9.50 10.13
CA GLY A 39 8.30 -9.43 11.57
C GLY A 39 8.65 -8.09 12.23
N GLY A 40 9.21 -7.11 11.50
CA GLY A 40 9.61 -5.81 12.03
C GLY A 40 8.48 -4.85 12.41
N GLY A 41 7.20 -5.29 12.42
CA GLY A 41 6.07 -4.45 12.83
C GLY A 41 5.43 -3.61 11.73
N LYS A 42 5.84 -3.74 10.45
CA LYS A 42 5.30 -2.95 9.32
C LYS A 42 3.78 -3.06 9.18
N THR A 43 3.23 -4.28 9.15
CA THR A 43 1.78 -4.51 9.06
C THR A 43 1.05 -3.94 10.27
N THR A 44 1.61 -4.05 11.47
CA THR A 44 1.07 -3.44 12.70
C THR A 44 1.01 -1.92 12.57
N LEU A 45 2.10 -1.30 12.12
CA LEU A 45 2.15 0.15 11.86
C LEU A 45 1.08 0.58 10.85
N LEU A 46 0.97 -0.16 9.74
CA LEU A 46 -0.03 0.15 8.70
C LEU A 46 -1.46 0.03 9.24
N HIS A 47 -1.74 -1.00 10.06
CA HIS A 47 -3.05 -1.19 10.69
C HIS A 47 -3.40 -0.08 11.69
N LEU A 48 -2.43 0.37 12.51
CA LEU A 48 -2.61 1.51 13.42
C LEU A 48 -2.89 2.81 12.64
N CYS A 49 -2.18 3.03 11.53
CA CYS A 49 -2.41 4.18 10.65
C CYS A 49 -3.77 4.15 9.95
N ALA A 50 -4.31 2.97 9.69
CA ALA A 50 -5.59 2.75 9.03
C ALA A 50 -6.79 2.63 9.99
N ASP A 51 -6.58 2.85 11.30
CA ASP A 51 -7.61 2.70 12.34
C ASP A 51 -8.20 1.28 12.41
N LEU A 52 -7.37 0.27 12.10
CA LEU A 52 -7.70 -1.16 12.22
C LEU A 52 -7.20 -1.76 13.54
N LEU A 53 -6.38 -1.03 14.27
CA LEU A 53 -5.89 -1.32 15.62
C LEU A 53 -5.96 -0.03 16.44
N ASP A 54 -6.24 -0.16 17.72
CA ASP A 54 -6.29 0.95 18.66
C ASP A 54 -4.88 1.48 18.97
N VAL A 55 -4.74 2.80 18.99
CA VAL A 55 -3.50 3.48 19.39
C VAL A 55 -3.49 3.64 20.91
N GLU A 56 -2.59 2.94 21.60
CA GLU A 56 -2.46 2.98 23.07
C GLU A 56 -1.51 4.09 23.51
N GLU A 57 -0.39 4.29 22.83
CA GLU A 57 0.62 5.30 23.14
C GLU A 57 1.03 6.11 21.90
N GLY A 58 1.21 7.42 22.07
CA GLY A 58 1.49 8.35 20.99
C GLY A 58 0.22 8.84 20.31
N SER A 59 0.31 9.16 19.03
CA SER A 59 -0.86 9.62 18.28
C SER A 59 -0.76 9.33 16.79
N VAL A 60 -1.88 8.94 16.19
CA VAL A 60 -2.11 8.86 14.75
C VAL A 60 -3.27 9.80 14.41
N LYS A 61 -2.99 10.83 13.60
CA LYS A 61 -4.00 11.79 13.15
C LYS A 61 -4.15 11.72 11.64
N ASN A 62 -5.26 11.17 11.18
CA ASN A 62 -5.63 11.12 9.78
C ASN A 62 -6.67 12.21 9.50
N THR A 63 -6.32 13.17 8.63
CA THR A 63 -7.21 14.26 8.20
C THR A 63 -7.64 14.14 6.74
N PHE A 64 -7.33 13.02 6.09
CA PHE A 64 -7.83 12.71 4.76
C PHE A 64 -9.35 12.49 4.77
N LEU A 65 -10.03 12.94 3.70
CA LEU A 65 -11.49 12.85 3.60
C LEU A 65 -12.01 11.41 3.54
N SER A 66 -11.21 10.52 2.94
CA SER A 66 -11.55 9.10 2.83
C SER A 66 -10.28 8.26 2.74
N SER A 67 -10.34 7.07 3.31
CA SER A 67 -9.27 6.09 3.20
C SER A 67 -9.79 4.73 2.74
N SER A 68 -8.90 3.95 2.15
CA SER A 68 -9.16 2.58 1.73
C SER A 68 -7.95 1.71 2.02
N PHE A 69 -8.18 0.40 2.14
CA PHE A 69 -7.13 -0.56 2.47
C PHE A 69 -7.14 -1.73 1.47
N ALA A 70 -5.97 -2.07 0.92
CA ALA A 70 -5.75 -3.31 0.19
C ALA A 70 -4.77 -4.20 0.98
N PHE A 71 -5.26 -5.37 1.39
CA PHE A 71 -4.50 -6.34 2.17
C PHE A 71 -3.56 -7.15 1.27
N GLN A 72 -2.52 -7.72 1.84
CA GLN A 72 -1.59 -8.65 1.17
C GLN A 72 -2.36 -9.80 0.51
N ASP A 73 -3.19 -10.48 1.28
CA ASP A 73 -4.20 -11.40 0.72
C ASP A 73 -5.40 -10.60 0.25
N ALA A 74 -5.95 -10.93 -0.91
CA ALA A 74 -7.06 -10.18 -1.51
C ALA A 74 -8.31 -10.07 -0.63
N ARG A 75 -8.49 -10.98 0.34
CA ARG A 75 -9.60 -11.04 1.31
C ARG A 75 -10.96 -10.76 0.66
N LEU A 76 -11.19 -11.38 -0.51
CA LEU A 76 -12.48 -11.28 -1.18
C LEU A 76 -13.53 -12.08 -0.41
N LEU A 77 -14.76 -11.57 -0.40
CA LEU A 77 -15.90 -12.29 0.17
C LEU A 77 -16.21 -13.50 -0.73
N PRO A 78 -16.03 -14.75 -0.26
CA PRO A 78 -16.09 -15.93 -1.11
C PRO A 78 -17.49 -16.22 -1.68
N TRP A 79 -18.52 -15.68 -1.06
CA TRP A 79 -19.94 -15.79 -1.48
C TRP A 79 -20.43 -14.64 -2.35
N LYS A 80 -19.53 -13.73 -2.74
CA LYS A 80 -19.80 -12.58 -3.59
C LYS A 80 -19.09 -12.73 -4.92
N SER A 81 -19.73 -12.30 -6.00
CA SER A 81 -19.08 -12.22 -7.32
C SER A 81 -17.98 -11.16 -7.37
N VAL A 82 -17.25 -11.06 -8.47
CA VAL A 82 -16.26 -10.00 -8.72
C VAL A 82 -16.89 -8.63 -8.53
N ILE A 83 -17.98 -8.33 -9.25
CA ILE A 83 -18.65 -7.03 -9.15
C ILE A 83 -19.23 -6.80 -7.76
N ASP A 84 -19.83 -7.83 -7.16
CA ASP A 84 -20.35 -7.74 -5.80
C ASP A 84 -19.27 -7.48 -4.74
N ASN A 85 -18.04 -7.92 -4.95
CA ASN A 85 -16.90 -7.58 -4.10
C ASN A 85 -16.46 -6.13 -4.29
N ILE A 86 -16.39 -5.64 -5.52
CA ILE A 86 -15.92 -4.28 -5.84
C ILE A 86 -16.93 -3.23 -5.33
N VAL A 87 -18.21 -3.46 -5.55
CA VAL A 87 -19.28 -2.48 -5.27
C VAL A 87 -19.48 -2.17 -3.79
N LEU A 88 -18.98 -3.01 -2.88
CA LEU A 88 -19.27 -2.93 -1.44
C LEU A 88 -19.01 -1.55 -0.84
N GLY A 89 -17.87 -0.95 -1.15
CA GLY A 89 -17.49 0.34 -0.61
C GLY A 89 -18.40 1.48 -1.07
N LEU A 90 -18.87 1.44 -2.32
CA LEU A 90 -19.79 2.42 -2.87
C LEU A 90 -21.18 2.31 -2.22
N LEU A 91 -21.69 1.09 -2.05
CA LEU A 91 -22.95 0.85 -1.37
C LEU A 91 -22.89 1.27 0.11
N ALA A 92 -21.77 1.03 0.79
CA ALA A 92 -21.57 1.49 2.17
C ALA A 92 -21.57 3.02 2.29
N LYS A 93 -21.14 3.74 1.25
CA LYS A 93 -21.25 5.21 1.14
C LYS A 93 -22.66 5.71 0.77
N GLY A 94 -23.61 4.80 0.57
CA GLY A 94 -25.01 5.14 0.23
C GLY A 94 -25.24 5.46 -1.24
N GLU A 95 -24.31 5.06 -2.15
CA GLU A 95 -24.52 5.23 -3.58
C GLU A 95 -25.64 4.33 -4.09
N LYS A 96 -26.39 4.79 -5.10
CA LYS A 96 -27.44 3.99 -5.74
C LYS A 96 -26.86 2.76 -6.41
N LYS A 97 -27.50 1.62 -6.24
CA LYS A 97 -26.98 0.31 -6.67
C LYS A 97 -26.60 0.26 -8.14
N GLU A 98 -27.44 0.83 -9.00
CA GLU A 98 -27.22 0.84 -10.45
C GLU A 98 -25.94 1.62 -10.81
N SER A 99 -25.78 2.83 -10.26
CA SER A 99 -24.59 3.67 -10.44
C SER A 99 -23.33 3.00 -9.87
N ALA A 100 -23.43 2.41 -8.68
CA ALA A 100 -22.32 1.72 -8.03
C ALA A 100 -21.84 0.51 -8.84
N ILE A 101 -22.77 -0.24 -9.46
CA ILE A 101 -22.43 -1.38 -10.34
C ILE A 101 -21.69 -0.89 -11.58
N GLU A 102 -22.17 0.17 -12.26
CA GLU A 102 -21.52 0.69 -13.47
C GLU A 102 -20.09 1.16 -13.16
N LYS A 103 -19.88 1.94 -12.10
CA LYS A 103 -18.53 2.33 -11.66
C LYS A 103 -17.65 1.12 -11.32
N SER A 104 -18.24 0.08 -10.74
CA SER A 104 -17.50 -1.15 -10.41
C SER A 104 -17.06 -1.92 -11.65
N LYS A 105 -17.88 -1.93 -12.71
CA LYS A 105 -17.52 -2.51 -14.02
C LYS A 105 -16.40 -1.70 -14.69
N GLU A 106 -16.51 -0.37 -14.71
CA GLU A 106 -15.51 0.51 -15.29
C GLU A 106 -14.14 0.30 -14.63
N ILE A 107 -14.07 0.27 -13.31
CA ILE A 107 -12.81 0.06 -12.61
C ILE A 107 -12.30 -1.37 -12.79
N ALA A 108 -13.17 -2.38 -12.83
CA ALA A 108 -12.78 -3.76 -13.10
C ALA A 108 -12.07 -3.88 -14.46
N LEU A 109 -12.63 -3.27 -15.51
CA LEU A 109 -12.03 -3.21 -16.84
C LEU A 109 -10.68 -2.46 -16.83
N LYS A 110 -10.59 -1.33 -16.10
CA LYS A 110 -9.33 -0.58 -15.95
C LYS A 110 -8.22 -1.44 -15.32
N PHE A 111 -8.61 -2.37 -14.42
CA PHE A 111 -7.68 -3.33 -13.81
C PHE A 111 -7.51 -4.61 -14.64
N GLY A 112 -7.92 -4.62 -15.93
CA GLY A 112 -7.69 -5.71 -16.85
C GLY A 112 -8.50 -6.97 -16.56
N LEU A 113 -9.65 -6.84 -15.87
CA LEU A 113 -10.66 -7.88 -15.81
C LEU A 113 -11.56 -7.76 -17.05
N GLU A 114 -12.13 -8.87 -17.50
CA GLU A 114 -13.05 -8.90 -18.63
C GLU A 114 -14.52 -8.95 -18.17
N GLU A 115 -15.45 -8.57 -19.02
CA GLU A 115 -16.88 -8.67 -18.70
C GLU A 115 -17.32 -10.09 -18.33
N SER A 116 -16.68 -11.10 -18.95
CA SER A 116 -16.88 -12.53 -18.64
C SER A 116 -16.46 -12.92 -17.21
N ASP A 117 -15.71 -12.04 -16.49
CA ASP A 117 -15.26 -12.29 -15.14
C ASP A 117 -16.21 -11.73 -14.08
N PHE A 118 -17.11 -10.82 -14.45
CA PHE A 118 -17.92 -10.03 -13.52
C PHE A 118 -18.76 -10.87 -12.56
N ASP A 119 -19.30 -11.98 -13.05
CA ASP A 119 -20.16 -12.89 -12.29
C ASP A 119 -19.38 -14.07 -11.65
N LYS A 120 -18.06 -14.19 -11.90
CA LYS A 120 -17.22 -15.22 -11.29
C LYS A 120 -17.07 -14.98 -9.79
N PHE A 121 -16.91 -16.08 -9.05
CA PHE A 121 -16.64 -16.05 -7.62
C PHE A 121 -15.13 -16.16 -7.36
N PRO A 122 -14.62 -15.76 -6.18
CA PRO A 122 -13.20 -15.82 -5.85
C PRO A 122 -12.53 -17.18 -6.07
N LYS A 123 -13.26 -18.28 -5.89
CA LYS A 123 -12.77 -19.66 -6.13
C LYS A 123 -12.46 -19.94 -7.60
N ASP A 124 -13.12 -19.23 -8.52
CA ASP A 124 -13.00 -19.40 -9.98
C ASP A 124 -11.94 -18.48 -10.57
N LEU A 125 -11.27 -17.66 -9.74
CA LEU A 125 -10.27 -16.66 -10.15
C LEU A 125 -8.84 -17.17 -9.89
N SER A 126 -7.92 -16.81 -10.79
CA SER A 126 -6.48 -16.94 -10.53
C SER A 126 -6.03 -16.01 -9.37
N GLY A 127 -4.83 -16.25 -8.81
CA GLY A 127 -4.25 -15.36 -7.79
C GLY A 127 -4.16 -13.91 -8.26
N GLY A 128 -3.65 -13.69 -9.48
CA GLY A 128 -3.56 -12.37 -10.08
C GLY A 128 -4.92 -11.70 -10.29
N MET A 129 -5.93 -12.44 -10.75
CA MET A 129 -7.29 -11.90 -10.88
C MET A 129 -7.88 -11.49 -9.52
N ARG A 130 -7.69 -12.32 -8.47
CA ARG A 130 -8.13 -11.93 -7.12
C ARG A 130 -7.47 -10.63 -6.65
N GLN A 131 -6.19 -10.45 -6.97
CA GLN A 131 -5.48 -9.22 -6.61
C GLN A 131 -6.02 -8.01 -7.39
N ARG A 132 -6.29 -8.15 -8.71
CA ARG A 132 -6.95 -7.10 -9.52
C ARG A 132 -8.30 -6.69 -8.92
N VAL A 133 -9.12 -7.66 -8.49
CA VAL A 133 -10.40 -7.38 -7.80
C VAL A 133 -10.18 -6.65 -6.48
N SER A 134 -9.15 -7.01 -5.70
CA SER A 134 -8.81 -6.35 -4.44
C SER A 134 -8.43 -4.88 -4.65
N PHE A 135 -7.58 -4.58 -5.65
CA PHE A 135 -7.24 -3.21 -6.02
C PHE A 135 -8.46 -2.43 -6.52
N ALA A 136 -9.24 -3.01 -7.43
CA ALA A 136 -10.46 -2.39 -7.93
C ALA A 136 -11.43 -2.06 -6.79
N ARG A 137 -11.63 -2.99 -5.83
CA ARG A 137 -12.46 -2.76 -4.64
C ARG A 137 -11.94 -1.63 -3.76
N ALA A 138 -10.63 -1.54 -3.57
CA ALA A 138 -10.03 -0.48 -2.75
C ALA A 138 -10.12 0.89 -3.42
N LEU A 139 -10.04 0.95 -4.76
CA LEU A 139 -9.95 2.20 -5.52
C LEU A 139 -11.29 2.69 -6.09
N VAL A 140 -12.32 1.85 -6.19
CA VAL A 140 -13.64 2.25 -6.72
C VAL A 140 -14.27 3.38 -5.92
N VAL A 141 -13.99 3.48 -4.63
CA VAL A 141 -14.47 4.53 -3.72
C VAL A 141 -13.70 5.85 -3.85
N GLN A 142 -12.72 5.93 -4.76
CA GLN A 142 -11.85 7.08 -4.98
C GLN A 142 -11.30 7.64 -3.67
N PRO A 143 -10.50 6.85 -2.93
CA PRO A 143 -9.98 7.28 -1.64
C PRO A 143 -8.94 8.39 -1.81
N SER A 144 -8.91 9.37 -0.90
CA SER A 144 -7.82 10.36 -0.85
C SER A 144 -6.54 9.80 -0.22
N LEU A 145 -6.66 8.71 0.57
CA LEU A 145 -5.54 7.94 1.12
C LEU A 145 -5.74 6.44 0.90
N LEU A 146 -4.76 5.77 0.31
CA LEU A 146 -4.73 4.33 0.11
C LEU A 146 -3.65 3.70 0.98
N PHE A 147 -4.04 2.70 1.78
CA PHE A 147 -3.12 1.84 2.52
C PHE A 147 -2.91 0.53 1.76
N LEU A 148 -1.64 0.11 1.57
CA LEU A 148 -1.30 -1.11 0.85
C LEU A 148 -0.34 -1.98 1.69
N ASP A 149 -0.76 -3.20 1.98
CA ASP A 149 0.05 -4.19 2.71
C ASP A 149 0.67 -5.16 1.71
N GLU A 150 1.99 -5.05 1.47
CA GLU A 150 2.78 -5.86 0.52
C GLU A 150 2.06 -6.14 -0.81
N PRO A 151 1.59 -5.10 -1.52
CA PRO A 151 0.59 -5.24 -2.58
C PRO A 151 1.03 -6.04 -3.81
N PHE A 152 2.33 -6.26 -3.99
CA PHE A 152 2.89 -6.89 -5.18
C PHE A 152 3.67 -8.17 -4.89
N SER A 153 3.74 -8.62 -3.63
CA SER A 153 4.61 -9.73 -3.18
C SER A 153 4.31 -11.08 -3.85
N ALA A 154 3.05 -11.32 -4.23
CA ALA A 154 2.60 -12.59 -4.82
C ALA A 154 2.29 -12.49 -6.33
N LEU A 155 2.74 -11.43 -7.01
CA LEU A 155 2.43 -11.16 -8.40
C LEU A 155 3.58 -11.53 -9.33
N ASP A 156 3.24 -12.03 -10.52
CA ASP A 156 4.19 -12.12 -11.61
C ASP A 156 4.64 -10.73 -12.10
N ILE A 157 5.77 -10.70 -12.82
CA ILE A 157 6.42 -9.44 -13.27
C ILE A 157 5.48 -8.60 -14.14
N GLY A 158 4.68 -9.23 -15.00
CA GLY A 158 3.78 -8.53 -15.92
C GLY A 158 2.69 -7.81 -15.17
N LEU A 159 1.95 -8.53 -14.33
CA LEU A 159 0.87 -7.98 -13.51
C LEU A 159 1.37 -6.90 -12.53
N LYS A 160 2.54 -7.13 -11.91
CA LYS A 160 3.18 -6.14 -11.04
C LYS A 160 3.39 -4.82 -11.78
N LYS A 161 3.96 -4.85 -12.99
CA LYS A 161 4.19 -3.64 -13.80
C LYS A 161 2.90 -2.94 -14.20
N GLU A 162 1.86 -3.70 -14.57
CA GLU A 162 0.56 -3.13 -14.92
C GLU A 162 -0.08 -2.38 -13.73
N LEU A 163 -0.13 -3.00 -12.56
CA LEU A 163 -0.71 -2.39 -11.37
C LEU A 163 0.11 -1.17 -10.91
N GLN A 164 1.43 -1.24 -10.96
CA GLN A 164 2.29 -0.09 -10.67
C GLN A 164 2.03 1.06 -11.65
N ALA A 165 1.87 0.79 -12.95
CA ALA A 165 1.58 1.82 -13.94
C ALA A 165 0.23 2.53 -13.66
N ILE A 166 -0.81 1.78 -13.27
CA ILE A 166 -2.11 2.35 -12.88
C ILE A 166 -1.95 3.28 -11.67
N LEU A 167 -1.20 2.85 -10.64
CA LEU A 167 -0.96 3.68 -9.46
C LEU A 167 -0.15 4.93 -9.81
N ILE A 168 0.90 4.81 -10.62
CA ILE A 168 1.72 5.96 -11.08
C ILE A 168 0.86 6.99 -11.83
N ASP A 169 -0.05 6.55 -12.71
CA ASP A 169 -1.00 7.45 -13.39
C ASP A 169 -1.88 8.23 -12.40
N MET A 170 -2.39 7.58 -11.35
CA MET A 170 -3.19 8.23 -10.31
C MET A 170 -2.37 9.18 -9.44
N ILE A 171 -1.13 8.79 -9.10
CA ILE A 171 -0.19 9.61 -8.31
C ILE A 171 0.19 10.88 -9.08
N SER A 172 0.55 10.76 -10.36
CA SER A 172 0.97 11.90 -11.21
C SER A 172 -0.13 12.97 -11.34
N LYS A 173 -1.39 12.55 -11.31
CA LYS A 173 -2.57 13.42 -11.30
C LYS A 173 -2.90 13.99 -9.91
N LYS A 174 -2.17 13.58 -8.87
CA LYS A 174 -2.43 13.92 -7.46
C LYS A 174 -3.84 13.55 -6.98
N GLU A 175 -4.40 12.50 -7.58
CA GLU A 175 -5.73 11.97 -7.22
C GLU A 175 -5.72 11.21 -5.91
N ILE A 176 -4.54 10.67 -5.50
CA ILE A 176 -4.40 9.79 -4.36
C ILE A 176 -3.09 10.03 -3.60
N SER A 177 -3.12 9.79 -2.30
CA SER A 177 -1.93 9.62 -1.44
C SER A 177 -1.82 8.16 -1.04
N ILE A 178 -0.61 7.65 -0.86
CA ILE A 178 -0.41 6.23 -0.58
C ILE A 178 0.55 6.05 0.60
N LEU A 179 0.16 5.25 1.58
CA LEU A 179 1.07 4.64 2.55
C LEU A 179 1.12 3.15 2.28
N PHE A 180 2.29 2.62 1.94
CA PHE A 180 2.42 1.19 1.72
C PHE A 180 3.63 0.59 2.42
N ILE A 181 3.55 -0.70 2.67
CA ILE A 181 4.66 -1.46 3.22
C ILE A 181 5.10 -2.50 2.19
N THR A 182 6.40 -2.72 2.13
CA THR A 182 7.02 -3.74 1.27
C THR A 182 8.36 -4.16 1.83
N HIS A 183 8.84 -5.33 1.45
CA HIS A 183 10.23 -5.77 1.65
C HIS A 183 11.07 -5.59 0.38
N ASP A 184 10.47 -5.15 -0.74
CA ASP A 184 11.13 -4.93 -2.02
C ASP A 184 11.53 -3.46 -2.19
N LEU A 185 12.85 -3.20 -2.11
CA LEU A 185 13.41 -1.85 -2.30
C LEU A 185 13.11 -1.26 -3.66
N MET A 186 13.02 -2.09 -4.72
CA MET A 186 12.75 -1.60 -6.08
C MET A 186 11.32 -1.08 -6.20
N GLU A 187 10.35 -1.73 -5.53
CA GLU A 187 8.97 -1.22 -5.43
C GLU A 187 8.93 0.12 -4.71
N ALA A 188 9.59 0.20 -3.57
CA ALA A 188 9.65 1.42 -2.78
C ALA A 188 10.26 2.58 -3.57
N ILE A 189 11.40 2.36 -4.27
CA ILE A 189 12.06 3.38 -5.10
C ILE A 189 11.17 3.80 -6.27
N ARG A 190 10.47 2.85 -6.91
CA ARG A 190 9.62 3.16 -8.05
C ARG A 190 8.44 4.06 -7.71
N LEU A 191 7.82 3.86 -6.54
CA LEU A 191 6.53 4.45 -6.22
C LEU A 191 6.58 5.58 -5.20
N SER A 192 7.59 5.62 -4.29
CA SER A 192 7.55 6.52 -3.14
C SER A 192 8.27 7.84 -3.35
N ASP A 193 7.71 8.91 -2.81
CA ASP A 193 8.43 10.18 -2.61
C ASP A 193 9.41 10.08 -1.43
N GLU A 194 9.04 9.32 -0.40
CA GLU A 194 9.90 9.04 0.76
C GLU A 194 9.80 7.57 1.18
N ILE A 195 10.95 6.96 1.49
CA ILE A 195 11.05 5.60 2.03
C ILE A 195 11.50 5.71 3.48
N LEU A 196 10.75 5.09 4.40
CA LEU A 196 11.12 4.92 5.79
C LEU A 196 11.74 3.54 5.99
N LEU A 197 12.98 3.49 6.47
CA LEU A 197 13.64 2.25 6.83
C LEU A 197 13.30 1.90 8.27
N LEU A 198 12.59 0.81 8.45
CA LEU A 198 12.18 0.28 9.75
C LEU A 198 13.13 -0.86 10.15
N LYS A 199 13.84 -0.69 11.25
CA LYS A 199 14.60 -1.75 11.89
C LYS A 199 13.70 -2.51 12.87
N ALA A 200 13.89 -3.82 13.00
CA ALA A 200 13.11 -4.68 13.91
C ALA A 200 13.64 -4.67 15.35
N ASP A 201 12.85 -5.23 16.28
CA ASP A 201 13.16 -5.62 17.66
C ASP A 201 13.62 -4.49 18.60
N PRO A 202 12.74 -3.53 18.94
CA PRO A 202 11.42 -3.22 18.40
C PRO A 202 11.49 -2.43 17.11
N GLY A 203 10.38 -2.44 16.35
CA GLY A 203 10.28 -1.68 15.09
C GLY A 203 10.43 -0.18 15.30
N HIS A 204 11.46 0.44 14.77
CA HIS A 204 11.69 1.89 14.82
C HIS A 204 12.31 2.41 13.53
N ILE A 205 12.04 3.68 13.19
CA ILE A 205 12.54 4.29 11.96
C ILE A 205 13.96 4.77 12.18
N ILE A 206 14.90 4.18 11.45
CA ILE A 206 16.33 4.50 11.57
C ILE A 206 16.83 5.43 10.47
N LYS A 207 16.18 5.42 9.30
CA LYS A 207 16.59 6.25 8.16
C LYS A 207 15.43 6.57 7.25
N LYS A 208 15.56 7.68 6.50
CA LYS A 208 14.61 8.13 5.48
C LYS A 208 15.37 8.40 4.19
N PHE A 209 14.82 7.92 3.06
CA PHE A 209 15.34 8.20 1.72
C PHE A 209 14.28 8.99 0.95
N LYS A 210 14.67 10.13 0.34
CA LYS A 210 13.77 10.98 -0.44
C LYS A 210 14.14 10.96 -1.91
N TYR A 211 13.11 11.02 -2.76
CA TYR A 211 13.25 11.07 -4.20
C TYR A 211 12.45 12.24 -4.77
N ASP A 212 13.15 13.21 -5.37
CA ASP A 212 12.53 14.39 -5.98
C ASP A 212 12.10 14.10 -7.45
N LEU A 213 12.65 13.04 -8.07
CA LEU A 213 12.27 12.64 -9.43
C LEU A 213 10.84 12.09 -9.42
N PRO A 214 9.89 12.65 -10.22
CA PRO A 214 8.53 12.15 -10.30
C PRO A 214 8.47 10.66 -10.71
N GLN A 215 7.48 9.91 -10.20
CA GLN A 215 7.35 8.47 -10.39
C GLN A 215 7.27 8.08 -11.87
N GLU A 216 6.56 8.86 -12.70
CA GLU A 216 6.41 8.63 -14.14
C GLU A 216 7.72 8.76 -14.92
N GLN A 217 8.75 9.41 -14.33
CA GLN A 217 10.07 9.58 -14.93
C GLN A 217 11.09 8.52 -14.47
N ARG A 218 10.70 7.65 -13.53
CA ARG A 218 11.56 6.60 -12.97
C ARG A 218 11.49 5.35 -13.84
N ASP A 219 12.36 5.25 -14.83
CA ASP A 219 12.50 4.05 -15.64
C ASP A 219 13.16 2.88 -14.87
N ASP A 220 13.18 1.70 -15.46
CA ASP A 220 13.79 0.51 -14.84
C ASP A 220 15.28 0.73 -14.55
N LYS A 221 16.00 1.50 -15.36
CA LYS A 221 17.42 1.81 -15.17
C LYS A 221 17.65 2.69 -13.93
N PHE A 222 16.81 3.72 -13.77
CA PHE A 222 16.84 4.58 -12.56
C PHE A 222 16.62 3.73 -11.32
N VAL A 223 15.54 2.94 -11.29
CA VAL A 223 15.18 2.10 -10.13
C VAL A 223 16.29 1.12 -9.79
N TYR A 224 16.90 0.49 -10.80
CA TYR A 224 18.02 -0.44 -10.60
C TYR A 224 19.27 0.25 -10.02
N ASN A 225 19.63 1.41 -10.56
CA ASN A 225 20.79 2.17 -10.09
C ASN A 225 20.61 2.68 -8.65
N GLU A 226 19.43 3.20 -8.33
CA GLU A 226 19.13 3.66 -6.98
C GLU A 226 19.06 2.48 -5.98
N SER A 227 18.51 1.34 -6.40
CA SER A 227 18.53 0.12 -5.58
C SER A 227 19.97 -0.31 -5.26
N ALA A 228 20.86 -0.30 -6.25
CA ALA A 228 22.28 -0.64 -6.05
C ALA A 228 22.99 0.33 -5.08
N LYS A 229 22.63 1.62 -5.10
CA LYS A 229 23.18 2.61 -4.14
C LYS A 229 22.65 2.38 -2.72
N ILE A 230 21.33 2.19 -2.58
CA ILE A 230 20.72 1.95 -1.26
C ILE A 230 21.27 0.68 -0.62
N LEU A 231 21.50 -0.39 -1.40
CA LEU A 231 22.06 -1.65 -0.89
C LEU A 231 23.51 -1.52 -0.35
N GLN A 232 24.20 -0.42 -0.67
CA GLN A 232 25.51 -0.09 -0.11
C GLN A 232 25.44 0.77 1.15
N ASP A 233 24.26 1.21 1.54
CA ASP A 233 24.04 2.04 2.71
C ASP A 233 24.17 1.20 4.00
N GLU A 234 24.98 1.66 4.96
CA GLU A 234 25.24 0.94 6.21
C GLU A 234 23.95 0.62 6.98
N ALA A 235 22.96 1.52 6.98
CA ALA A 235 21.69 1.29 7.66
C ALA A 235 20.88 0.16 7.00
N ILE A 236 20.94 0.01 5.68
CA ILE A 236 20.30 -1.08 4.95
C ILE A 236 21.02 -2.40 5.22
N ILE A 237 22.37 -2.39 5.14
CA ILE A 237 23.21 -3.57 5.39
C ILE A 237 22.90 -4.12 6.78
N ASP A 238 22.92 -3.26 7.80
CA ASP A 238 22.64 -3.63 9.20
C ASP A 238 21.18 -4.09 9.38
N THR A 239 20.21 -3.41 8.76
CA THR A 239 18.79 -3.76 8.93
C THR A 239 18.42 -5.09 8.29
N PHE A 240 19.01 -5.42 7.14
CA PHE A 240 18.72 -6.65 6.40
C PHE A 240 19.79 -7.74 6.59
N GLU A 241 20.75 -7.52 7.51
CA GLU A 241 21.86 -8.47 7.82
C GLU A 241 22.60 -8.93 6.55
N LEU A 242 22.86 -7.97 5.62
CA LEU A 242 23.51 -8.30 4.35
C LEU A 242 25.00 -8.55 4.55
N GLU A 243 25.48 -9.76 4.25
CA GLU A 243 26.90 -10.02 4.15
C GLU A 243 27.44 -9.40 2.85
N LEU A 244 28.26 -8.35 2.96
CA LEU A 244 29.05 -7.84 1.84
C LEU A 244 30.19 -8.82 1.58
N LYS A 245 30.07 -9.60 0.51
CA LYS A 245 31.17 -10.45 -0.01
C LYS A 245 32.10 -9.67 -0.88
#